data_9a3848a9f8de6e96e4f5b3af635d59d7
#
_entry.id   9a3848a9f8de6e96e4f5b3af635d59d7
#
_cell.length_a   1.000
_cell.length_b   1.000
_cell.length_c   1.000
_cell.angle_alpha   90.00
_cell.angle_beta   90.00
_cell.angle_gamma   90.00
#
_symmetry.space_group_name_H-M   'P 1'
#
loop_
_entity.id
_entity.type
_entity.pdbx_description
1 polymer ?
#
loop_
_entity_poly.entity_id
_entity_poly.type
_entity_poly.pdbx_seq_one_letter_code
_entity_poly.pdbx_strand_id
1 'polypeptide(L)'
;MRICFVASFFLFSSFSIAQQFSGFPPSTKWKQINTDTARIIFQPTSEEQAQRIAAIIHKMAAQNSNTLGNDLKKINIILHKNTTLANGYVALAPFRSEYYLIPSSNIFELGNLPWGEYLAVHEYRHVQQYNNFNNGLTKVFNFFLGQEGQAIANGLTIPQWFFEGDAVYAETKLTTQGRGRLPLFYSGYNSLWEAGKNYNLEKLLNGSLKDYVPNHYQLGYLVTNYGYKKYGTGFWQKVTTDATAFKGLLYPFRKAIRNYSGRPYKKFMLEALNDYKQQIKSSPVANKKNNTPVTNYYFPQIISKDSILYVKESYKKIPAFYVRDKHGEHKIKQRNISSEDWFSYRNGLIAYTAYKPNAR
;
A
#
# COMPACT_ATOMS: atom_id res chain seq x y z
N MET A 1 41.03 24.23 15.92
CA MET A 1 40.41 24.85 14.73
C MET A 1 39.68 23.86 13.80
N ARG A 2 39.68 22.54 14.05
CA ARG A 2 38.98 21.54 13.19
C ARG A 2 37.60 21.11 13.68
N ILE A 3 37.20 21.40 14.90
CA ILE A 3 35.92 21.01 15.50
C ILE A 3 34.82 22.02 15.17
N CYS A 4 35.13 23.29 14.94
CA CYS A 4 34.13 24.30 14.56
C CYS A 4 33.59 24.14 13.12
N PHE A 5 34.30 23.47 12.21
CA PHE A 5 33.88 23.30 10.83
C PHE A 5 32.81 22.18 10.66
N VAL A 6 32.80 21.19 11.53
CA VAL A 6 31.81 20.09 11.50
C VAL A 6 30.48 20.56 12.09
N ALA A 7 30.51 21.43 13.12
CA ALA A 7 29.27 21.99 13.69
C ALA A 7 28.55 22.96 12.74
N SER A 8 29.27 23.69 11.90
CA SER A 8 28.70 24.61 10.91
C SER A 8 28.04 23.89 9.75
N PHE A 9 28.47 22.68 9.41
CA PHE A 9 27.86 21.89 8.31
C PHE A 9 26.51 21.30 8.72
N PHE A 10 26.28 21.05 10.00
CA PHE A 10 24.99 20.57 10.50
C PHE A 10 23.94 21.68 10.67
N LEU A 11 24.33 22.93 10.73
CA LEU A 11 23.39 24.06 10.86
C LEU A 11 22.83 24.56 9.52
N PHE A 12 23.43 24.18 8.39
CA PHE A 12 22.97 24.57 7.05
C PHE A 12 22.02 23.56 6.37
N SER A 13 21.79 22.39 6.95
CA SER A 13 20.88 21.37 6.39
C SER A 13 19.42 21.51 6.83
N SER A 14 19.07 22.57 7.56
CA SER A 14 17.70 22.81 8.03
C SER A 14 16.84 23.70 7.12
N PHE A 15 17.19 23.87 5.85
CA PHE A 15 16.21 24.29 4.86
C PHE A 15 15.38 23.09 4.44
N SER A 16 14.49 22.66 5.33
CA SER A 16 13.39 21.78 5.00
C SER A 16 12.59 22.45 3.89
N ILE A 17 12.58 21.85 2.71
CA ILE A 17 11.58 22.20 1.70
C ILE A 17 10.25 21.91 2.38
N ALA A 18 9.55 22.96 2.78
CA ALA A 18 8.20 22.82 3.32
C ALA A 18 7.39 22.01 2.33
N GLN A 19 6.89 20.86 2.77
CA GLN A 19 5.96 20.07 1.98
C GLN A 19 4.88 21.05 1.50
N GLN A 20 4.66 21.11 0.20
CA GLN A 20 3.52 21.85 -0.33
C GLN A 20 2.26 21.17 0.18
N PHE A 21 1.74 21.67 1.28
CA PHE A 21 0.36 21.38 1.64
C PHE A 21 -0.49 21.86 0.47
N SER A 22 -1.31 20.98 -0.09
CA SER A 22 -2.27 21.37 -1.11
C SER A 22 -3.09 22.52 -0.54
N GLY A 23 -2.82 23.74 -1.04
CA GLY A 23 -3.46 24.93 -0.52
C GLY A 23 -4.94 24.89 -0.84
N PHE A 24 -5.76 24.74 0.18
CA PHE A 24 -7.19 24.98 0.04
C PHE A 24 -7.42 26.50 -0.02
N PRO A 25 -8.35 26.97 -0.85
CA PRO A 25 -8.75 28.37 -0.81
C PRO A 25 -9.11 28.77 0.63
N PRO A 26 -8.72 29.97 1.10
CA PRO A 26 -9.05 30.46 2.44
C PRO A 26 -10.55 30.48 2.75
N SER A 27 -11.39 30.53 1.71
CA SER A 27 -12.85 30.45 1.80
C SER A 27 -13.40 29.07 2.09
N THR A 28 -12.56 28.02 2.09
CA THR A 28 -13.00 26.65 2.35
C THR A 28 -13.55 26.52 3.76
N LYS A 29 -14.82 26.13 3.85
CA LYS A 29 -15.47 25.86 5.15
C LYS A 29 -15.19 24.41 5.57
N TRP A 30 -14.85 24.23 6.84
CA TRP A 30 -14.58 22.93 7.43
C TRP A 30 -15.55 22.64 8.56
N LYS A 31 -15.98 21.39 8.66
CA LYS A 31 -16.71 20.81 9.79
C LYS A 31 -15.85 19.72 10.41
N GLN A 32 -16.22 19.27 11.61
CA GLN A 32 -15.56 18.13 12.26
C GLN A 32 -16.55 17.24 12.99
N ILE A 33 -16.23 15.96 13.03
CA ILE A 33 -16.78 14.96 13.96
C ILE A 33 -15.66 14.63 14.92
N ASN A 34 -15.91 14.76 16.21
CA ASN A 34 -14.92 14.59 17.25
C ASN A 34 -15.33 13.43 18.18
N THR A 35 -14.62 12.31 18.10
CA THR A 35 -14.82 11.13 18.94
C THR A 35 -13.59 10.89 19.83
N ASP A 36 -13.62 9.89 20.67
CA ASP A 36 -12.47 9.51 21.51
C ASP A 36 -11.32 8.94 20.67
N THR A 37 -11.65 8.32 19.54
CA THR A 37 -10.66 7.64 18.67
C THR A 37 -10.12 8.52 17.57
N ALA A 38 -10.93 9.43 17.00
CA ALA A 38 -10.53 10.28 15.88
C ALA A 38 -11.23 11.63 15.89
N ARG A 39 -10.56 12.62 15.29
CA ARG A 39 -11.16 13.87 14.84
C ARG A 39 -11.20 13.85 13.31
N ILE A 40 -12.38 13.76 12.74
CA ILE A 40 -12.57 13.73 11.29
C ILE A 40 -12.92 15.13 10.83
N ILE A 41 -12.09 15.72 9.98
CA ILE A 41 -12.19 17.07 9.45
C ILE A 41 -12.61 16.97 7.98
N PHE A 42 -13.70 17.62 7.60
CA PHE A 42 -14.30 17.44 6.29
C PHE A 42 -15.04 18.70 5.80
N GLN A 43 -15.29 18.77 4.51
CA GLN A 43 -16.13 19.82 3.92
C GLN A 43 -17.63 19.50 4.10
N PRO A 44 -18.52 20.48 4.26
CA PRO A 44 -19.94 20.28 4.63
C PRO A 44 -20.71 19.25 3.79
N THR A 45 -20.32 19.07 2.52
CA THR A 45 -20.98 18.13 1.60
C THR A 45 -20.49 16.67 1.74
N SER A 46 -19.59 16.37 2.67
CA SER A 46 -19.06 15.02 2.94
C SER A 46 -19.47 14.48 4.31
N GLU A 47 -20.53 15.01 4.90
CA GLU A 47 -20.94 14.69 6.27
C GLU A 47 -21.33 13.21 6.44
N GLU A 48 -22.10 12.66 5.50
CA GLU A 48 -22.49 11.24 5.54
C GLU A 48 -21.27 10.32 5.46
N GLN A 49 -20.33 10.58 4.55
CA GLN A 49 -19.09 9.82 4.45
C GLN A 49 -18.25 9.93 5.72
N ALA A 50 -18.17 11.14 6.29
CA ALA A 50 -17.43 11.36 7.54
C ALA A 50 -18.05 10.58 8.72
N GLN A 51 -19.36 10.48 8.81
CA GLN A 51 -20.07 9.68 9.82
C GLN A 51 -19.79 8.19 9.65
N ARG A 52 -19.84 7.67 8.42
CA ARG A 52 -19.53 6.27 8.11
C ARG A 52 -18.09 5.93 8.46
N ILE A 53 -17.14 6.79 8.08
CA ILE A 53 -15.72 6.64 8.41
C ILE A 53 -15.52 6.63 9.92
N ALA A 54 -16.17 7.55 10.67
CA ALA A 54 -16.10 7.60 12.13
C ALA A 54 -16.58 6.29 12.78
N ALA A 55 -17.71 5.75 12.32
CA ALA A 55 -18.27 4.50 12.81
C ALA A 55 -17.33 3.31 12.58
N ILE A 56 -16.71 3.22 11.40
CA ILE A 56 -15.74 2.16 11.07
C ILE A 56 -14.52 2.25 11.97
N ILE A 57 -13.95 3.44 12.14
CA ILE A 57 -12.77 3.68 12.96
C ILE A 57 -13.05 3.32 14.42
N HIS A 58 -14.18 3.73 14.94
CA HIS A 58 -14.60 3.38 16.30
C HIS A 58 -14.71 1.86 16.48
N LYS A 59 -15.34 1.18 15.52
CA LYS A 59 -15.44 -0.29 15.51
C LYS A 59 -14.07 -0.95 15.46
N MET A 60 -13.16 -0.47 14.61
CA MET A 60 -11.81 -1.01 14.52
C MET A 60 -10.99 -0.80 15.79
N ALA A 61 -11.12 0.36 16.43
CA ALA A 61 -10.45 0.65 17.69
C ALA A 61 -10.86 -0.35 18.77
N ALA A 62 -12.16 -0.72 18.81
CA ALA A 62 -12.67 -1.69 19.77
C ALA A 62 -12.26 -3.15 19.47
N GLN A 63 -12.16 -3.54 18.20
CA GLN A 63 -12.00 -4.94 17.81
C GLN A 63 -10.54 -5.40 17.58
N ASN A 64 -9.63 -4.50 17.24
CA ASN A 64 -8.29 -4.85 16.74
C ASN A 64 -7.12 -4.43 17.63
N SER A 65 -7.39 -3.91 18.81
CA SER A 65 -6.35 -3.46 19.74
C SER A 65 -5.33 -4.57 20.06
N ASN A 66 -5.79 -5.83 20.13
CA ASN A 66 -4.97 -6.93 20.65
C ASN A 66 -3.96 -7.55 19.66
N THR A 67 -4.02 -7.23 18.36
CA THR A 67 -3.14 -7.89 17.36
C THR A 67 -1.77 -7.23 17.19
N LEU A 68 -1.64 -5.95 17.56
CA LEU A 68 -0.37 -5.20 17.55
C LEU A 68 -0.04 -4.58 18.91
N GLY A 69 -1.00 -4.49 19.81
CA GLY A 69 -0.92 -3.85 21.12
C GLY A 69 -2.16 -3.01 21.42
N ASN A 70 -2.19 -2.41 22.60
CA ASN A 70 -3.38 -1.71 23.11
C ASN A 70 -3.22 -0.18 23.13
N ASP A 71 -2.10 0.34 22.63
CA ASP A 71 -1.90 1.78 22.59
C ASP A 71 -2.76 2.40 21.48
N LEU A 72 -3.69 3.23 21.88
CA LEU A 72 -4.58 3.98 21.01
C LEU A 72 -4.45 5.47 21.31
N LYS A 73 -3.98 6.22 20.32
CA LYS A 73 -3.96 7.69 20.37
C LYS A 73 -4.95 8.22 19.34
N LYS A 74 -5.67 9.24 19.76
CA LYS A 74 -6.59 9.96 18.90
C LYS A 74 -5.84 10.54 17.69
N ILE A 75 -6.41 10.36 16.50
CA ILE A 75 -5.84 10.80 15.23
C ILE A 75 -6.69 11.90 14.59
N ASN A 76 -6.06 12.86 13.90
CA ASN A 76 -6.74 13.77 13.00
C ASN A 76 -6.82 13.14 11.61
N ILE A 77 -8.03 13.06 11.04
CA ILE A 77 -8.28 12.53 9.70
C ILE A 77 -8.90 13.63 8.86
N ILE A 78 -8.28 13.94 7.73
CA ILE A 78 -8.73 15.01 6.83
C ILE A 78 -9.32 14.36 5.59
N LEU A 79 -10.55 14.71 5.26
CA LEU A 79 -11.23 14.21 4.07
C LEU A 79 -11.14 15.23 2.94
N HIS A 80 -10.48 14.85 1.84
CA HIS A 80 -10.31 15.66 0.64
C HIS A 80 -11.33 15.26 -0.41
N LYS A 81 -12.33 16.10 -0.62
CA LYS A 81 -13.38 15.88 -1.62
C LYS A 81 -12.99 16.41 -3.00
N ASN A 82 -12.42 17.63 -3.03
CA ASN A 82 -12.07 18.32 -4.28
C ASN A 82 -10.64 17.90 -4.70
N THR A 83 -10.53 16.72 -5.27
CA THR A 83 -9.25 16.13 -5.66
C THR A 83 -9.42 15.30 -6.92
N THR A 84 -8.34 15.04 -7.63
CA THR A 84 -8.26 14.07 -8.73
C THR A 84 -7.46 12.84 -8.31
N LEU A 85 -7.06 12.75 -7.03
CA LEU A 85 -6.29 11.64 -6.51
C LEU A 85 -7.21 10.62 -5.84
N ALA A 86 -6.97 9.34 -6.10
CA ALA A 86 -7.55 8.22 -5.38
C ALA A 86 -6.46 7.66 -4.45
N ASN A 87 -6.38 8.13 -3.24
CA ASN A 87 -5.34 7.73 -2.29
C ASN A 87 -5.77 7.96 -0.84
N GLY A 88 -5.06 7.33 0.08
CA GLY A 88 -5.06 7.62 1.50
C GLY A 88 -3.65 7.42 2.05
N TYR A 89 -3.35 8.05 3.18
CA TYR A 89 -2.11 7.79 3.89
C TYR A 89 -2.19 8.20 5.37
N VAL A 90 -1.32 7.62 6.15
CA VAL A 90 -1.01 8.06 7.51
C VAL A 90 0.43 8.55 7.56
N ALA A 91 0.64 9.71 8.14
CA ALA A 91 1.96 10.30 8.29
C ALA A 91 2.25 10.61 9.76
N LEU A 92 3.52 10.55 10.11
CA LEU A 92 4.08 11.17 11.32
C LEU A 92 4.63 12.55 10.97
N ALA A 93 4.77 13.42 11.99
CA ALA A 93 5.31 14.77 11.87
C ALA A 93 4.55 15.72 10.92
N PRO A 94 3.28 16.08 11.19
CA PRO A 94 2.47 15.69 12.35
C PRO A 94 1.69 14.40 12.14
N PHE A 95 1.36 13.70 13.24
CA PHE A 95 0.55 12.49 13.21
C PHE A 95 -0.87 12.78 12.74
N ARG A 96 -1.16 12.39 11.52
CA ARG A 96 -2.43 12.59 10.84
C ARG A 96 -2.68 11.55 9.78
N SER A 97 -3.92 11.47 9.34
CA SER A 97 -4.32 10.71 8.16
C SER A 97 -5.05 11.60 7.17
N GLU A 98 -4.88 11.35 5.89
CA GLU A 98 -5.56 12.09 4.83
C GLU A 98 -6.20 11.11 3.84
N TYR A 99 -7.50 11.29 3.59
CA TYR A 99 -8.29 10.45 2.67
C TYR A 99 -8.75 11.28 1.49
N TYR A 100 -8.34 10.90 0.31
CA TYR A 100 -8.76 11.50 -0.95
C TYR A 100 -9.97 10.72 -1.46
N LEU A 101 -11.15 11.34 -1.43
CA LEU A 101 -12.44 10.65 -1.56
C LEU A 101 -12.85 10.32 -3.01
N ILE A 102 -12.04 10.62 -4.01
CA ILE A 102 -12.27 10.12 -5.38
C ILE A 102 -11.93 8.63 -5.39
N PRO A 103 -12.86 7.75 -5.75
CA PRO A 103 -12.59 6.31 -5.76
C PRO A 103 -11.56 5.95 -6.82
N SER A 104 -10.77 4.91 -6.55
CA SER A 104 -9.89 4.32 -7.56
C SER A 104 -10.69 3.86 -8.76
N SER A 105 -10.16 4.11 -9.95
CA SER A 105 -10.75 3.64 -11.21
C SER A 105 -10.63 2.12 -11.40
N ASN A 106 -9.70 1.47 -10.68
CA ASN A 106 -9.48 0.02 -10.79
C ASN A 106 -10.12 -0.74 -9.62
N ILE A 107 -11.41 -0.98 -9.70
CA ILE A 107 -12.18 -1.73 -8.70
C ILE A 107 -11.74 -3.19 -8.58
N PHE A 108 -11.14 -3.78 -9.63
CA PHE A 108 -10.69 -5.18 -9.61
C PHE A 108 -9.50 -5.41 -8.68
N GLU A 109 -8.72 -4.38 -8.39
CA GLU A 109 -7.58 -4.48 -7.49
C GLU A 109 -7.94 -4.29 -6.02
N LEU A 110 -9.02 -3.53 -5.74
CA LEU A 110 -9.37 -3.12 -4.39
C LEU A 110 -10.67 -3.76 -3.87
N GLY A 111 -11.43 -4.42 -4.74
CA GLY A 111 -12.73 -4.98 -4.42
C GLY A 111 -13.86 -3.94 -4.44
N ASN A 112 -15.03 -4.31 -3.92
CA ASN A 112 -16.28 -3.58 -4.10
C ASN A 112 -16.75 -2.82 -2.83
N LEU A 113 -15.82 -2.53 -1.90
CA LEU A 113 -16.14 -1.67 -0.76
C LEU A 113 -16.27 -0.22 -1.24
N PRO A 114 -17.19 0.56 -0.65
CA PRO A 114 -17.19 2.01 -0.83
C PRO A 114 -15.81 2.58 -0.49
N TRP A 115 -15.28 3.42 -1.36
CA TRP A 115 -13.89 3.86 -1.29
C TRP A 115 -13.49 4.47 0.07
N GLY A 116 -14.33 5.36 0.64
CA GLY A 116 -14.07 5.95 1.95
C GLY A 116 -14.04 4.92 3.08
N GLU A 117 -14.84 3.87 2.98
CA GLU A 117 -14.86 2.77 3.97
C GLU A 117 -13.62 1.88 3.84
N TYR A 118 -13.20 1.61 2.59
CA TYR A 118 -11.95 0.91 2.32
C TYR A 118 -10.75 1.66 2.92
N LEU A 119 -10.65 2.96 2.66
CA LEU A 119 -9.61 3.81 3.24
C LEU A 119 -9.66 3.80 4.77
N ALA A 120 -10.87 3.90 5.36
CA ALA A 120 -11.01 3.88 6.80
C ALA A 120 -10.41 2.61 7.42
N VAL A 121 -10.63 1.44 6.81
CA VAL A 121 -10.09 0.18 7.33
C VAL A 121 -8.59 0.09 7.13
N HIS A 122 -8.09 0.41 5.93
CA HIS A 122 -6.69 0.28 5.59
C HIS A 122 -5.82 1.29 6.36
N GLU A 123 -6.16 2.57 6.27
CA GLU A 123 -5.35 3.63 6.87
C GLU A 123 -5.43 3.62 8.40
N TYR A 124 -6.58 3.29 8.98
CA TYR A 124 -6.64 3.18 10.43
C TYR A 124 -5.80 2.02 10.98
N ARG A 125 -5.52 1.00 10.18
CA ARG A 125 -4.53 0.00 10.56
C ARG A 125 -3.14 0.59 10.69
N HIS A 126 -2.73 1.49 9.82
CA HIS A 126 -1.48 2.23 9.96
C HIS A 126 -1.45 3.14 11.20
N VAL A 127 -2.58 3.72 11.58
CA VAL A 127 -2.71 4.45 12.85
C VAL A 127 -2.41 3.53 14.03
N GLN A 128 -2.98 2.32 14.05
CA GLN A 128 -2.72 1.32 15.10
C GLN A 128 -1.25 0.88 15.12
N GLN A 129 -0.63 0.70 13.95
CA GLN A 129 0.78 0.39 13.82
C GLN A 129 1.65 1.48 14.46
N TYR A 130 1.49 2.73 14.06
CA TYR A 130 2.28 3.84 14.62
C TYR A 130 2.07 4.04 16.12
N ASN A 131 0.85 3.84 16.62
CA ASN A 131 0.59 3.92 18.05
C ASN A 131 1.35 2.85 18.83
N ASN A 132 1.44 1.63 18.31
CA ASN A 132 2.07 0.50 18.99
C ASN A 132 3.55 0.31 18.65
N PHE A 133 4.08 1.05 17.68
CA PHE A 133 5.50 0.98 17.29
C PHE A 133 6.36 2.05 17.97
N ASN A 134 5.81 2.76 18.94
CA ASN A 134 6.55 3.76 19.74
C ASN A 134 6.93 3.19 21.10
N ASN A 135 7.90 2.27 21.12
CA ASN A 135 8.36 1.63 22.35
C ASN A 135 9.89 1.44 22.35
N GLY A 136 10.44 1.11 23.52
CA GLY A 136 11.88 0.87 23.69
C GLY A 136 12.75 2.00 23.13
N LEU A 137 13.73 1.67 22.28
CA LEU A 137 14.66 2.66 21.70
C LEU A 137 13.92 3.62 20.73
N THR A 138 12.89 3.17 20.03
CA THR A 138 12.05 4.07 19.22
C THR A 138 11.43 5.19 20.05
N LYS A 139 10.99 4.89 21.28
CA LYS A 139 10.47 5.92 22.21
C LYS A 139 11.54 6.93 22.60
N VAL A 140 12.81 6.52 22.71
CA VAL A 140 13.93 7.42 22.94
C VAL A 140 14.16 8.34 21.75
N PHE A 141 14.14 7.79 20.51
CA PHE A 141 14.20 8.61 19.29
C PHE A 141 13.06 9.61 19.23
N ASN A 142 11.83 9.17 19.57
CA ASN A 142 10.66 10.05 19.61
C ASN A 142 10.80 11.15 20.67
N PHE A 143 11.40 10.86 21.81
CA PHE A 143 11.63 11.86 22.86
C PHE A 143 12.58 12.98 22.41
N PHE A 144 13.69 12.64 21.75
CA PHE A 144 14.70 13.63 21.34
C PHE A 144 14.40 14.32 20.01
N LEU A 145 13.78 13.63 19.05
CA LEU A 145 13.56 14.10 17.69
C LEU A 145 12.07 14.22 17.33
N GLY A 146 11.17 14.06 18.30
CA GLY A 146 9.75 14.10 18.06
C GLY A 146 9.26 12.95 17.17
N GLN A 147 8.15 13.18 16.48
CA GLN A 147 7.54 12.19 15.61
C GLN A 147 8.42 11.80 14.41
N GLU A 148 9.32 12.69 13.97
CA GLU A 148 10.32 12.38 12.94
C GLU A 148 11.28 11.30 13.42
N GLY A 149 11.73 11.38 14.67
CA GLY A 149 12.56 10.35 15.30
C GLY A 149 11.84 8.98 15.35
N GLN A 150 10.54 8.97 15.65
CA GLN A 150 9.74 7.75 15.57
C GLN A 150 9.66 7.23 14.14
N ALA A 151 9.43 8.09 13.15
CA ALA A 151 9.34 7.70 11.74
C ALA A 151 10.65 7.04 11.26
N ILE A 152 11.79 7.65 11.56
CA ILE A 152 13.11 7.11 11.23
C ILE A 152 13.31 5.74 11.89
N ALA A 153 13.05 5.63 13.20
CA ALA A 153 13.22 4.38 13.93
C ALA A 153 12.31 3.26 13.41
N ASN A 154 11.06 3.57 13.09
CA ASN A 154 10.13 2.60 12.49
C ASN A 154 10.60 2.17 11.09
N GLY A 155 11.08 3.09 10.26
CA GLY A 155 11.64 2.77 8.94
C GLY A 155 12.88 1.87 9.00
N LEU A 156 13.70 1.98 10.06
CA LEU A 156 14.86 1.12 10.28
C LEU A 156 14.51 -0.27 10.83
N THR A 157 13.39 -0.39 11.54
CA THR A 157 13.05 -1.60 12.30
C THR A 157 11.95 -2.44 11.69
N ILE A 158 10.97 -1.82 11.06
CA ILE A 158 9.81 -2.50 10.49
C ILE A 158 9.89 -2.46 8.95
N PRO A 159 9.91 -3.61 8.27
CA PRO A 159 9.97 -3.63 6.81
C PRO A 159 8.63 -3.18 6.18
N GLN A 160 8.71 -2.49 5.05
CA GLN A 160 7.54 -1.96 4.34
C GLN A 160 6.52 -3.05 3.98
N TRP A 161 6.98 -4.25 3.60
CA TRP A 161 6.08 -5.36 3.31
C TRP A 161 5.20 -5.74 4.51
N PHE A 162 5.69 -5.51 5.76
CA PHE A 162 4.88 -5.78 6.94
C PHE A 162 3.85 -4.68 7.18
N PHE A 163 4.24 -3.39 7.05
CA PHE A 163 3.29 -2.28 7.16
C PHE A 163 2.08 -2.51 6.27
N GLU A 164 2.31 -2.73 5.00
CA GLU A 164 1.26 -2.88 4.00
C GLU A 164 0.55 -4.25 4.09
N GLY A 165 1.31 -5.30 4.30
CA GLY A 165 0.77 -6.65 4.42
C GLY A 165 -0.16 -6.84 5.60
N ASP A 166 0.12 -6.20 6.72
CA ASP A 166 -0.73 -6.22 7.91
C ASP A 166 -1.99 -5.37 7.70
N ALA A 167 -1.89 -4.25 6.98
CA ALA A 167 -3.06 -3.46 6.60
C ALA A 167 -3.98 -4.24 5.64
N VAL A 168 -3.42 -4.94 4.63
CA VAL A 168 -4.19 -5.84 3.76
C VAL A 168 -4.80 -7.02 4.53
N TYR A 169 -4.10 -7.53 5.54
CA TYR A 169 -4.66 -8.54 6.42
C TYR A 169 -5.87 -8.00 7.20
N ALA A 170 -5.76 -6.81 7.76
CA ALA A 170 -6.84 -6.18 8.52
C ALA A 170 -8.07 -5.94 7.62
N GLU A 171 -7.92 -5.35 6.43
CA GLU A 171 -9.03 -5.16 5.50
C GLU A 171 -9.69 -6.47 5.08
N THR A 172 -8.89 -7.52 4.86
CA THR A 172 -9.39 -8.84 4.48
C THR A 172 -10.14 -9.52 5.61
N LYS A 173 -9.68 -9.35 6.86
CA LYS A 173 -10.25 -9.99 8.02
C LYS A 173 -11.52 -9.30 8.51
N LEU A 174 -11.56 -7.97 8.43
CA LEU A 174 -12.62 -7.14 9.02
C LEU A 174 -13.73 -6.79 8.04
N THR A 175 -13.51 -7.00 6.76
CA THR A 175 -14.51 -6.74 5.72
C THR A 175 -14.84 -8.00 4.95
N THR A 176 -15.89 -7.92 4.16
CA THR A 176 -16.30 -9.02 3.26
C THR A 176 -15.55 -8.98 1.93
N GLN A 177 -14.79 -7.90 1.64
CA GLN A 177 -14.23 -7.64 0.32
C GLN A 177 -12.71 -7.57 0.28
N GLY A 178 -11.98 -7.24 1.31
CA GLY A 178 -10.54 -6.97 1.34
C GLY A 178 -9.68 -7.70 0.29
N ARG A 179 -8.58 -7.09 -0.14
CA ARG A 179 -7.72 -7.56 -1.24
C ARG A 179 -7.31 -9.04 -1.14
N GLY A 180 -7.10 -9.55 0.07
CA GLY A 180 -6.78 -10.95 0.29
C GLY A 180 -7.90 -11.95 -0.09
N ARG A 181 -9.08 -11.48 -0.51
CA ARG A 181 -10.18 -12.30 -1.05
C ARG A 181 -10.26 -12.27 -2.57
N LEU A 182 -9.49 -11.40 -3.22
CA LEU A 182 -9.56 -11.16 -4.66
C LEU A 182 -8.58 -12.05 -5.42
N PRO A 183 -9.02 -12.86 -6.37
CA PRO A 183 -8.12 -13.69 -7.17
C PRO A 183 -7.04 -12.90 -7.91
N LEU A 184 -7.36 -11.70 -8.39
CA LEU A 184 -6.42 -10.84 -9.08
C LEU A 184 -5.23 -10.43 -8.20
N PHE A 185 -5.46 -10.25 -6.89
CA PHE A 185 -4.39 -9.92 -5.94
C PHE A 185 -3.25 -10.94 -5.91
N TYR A 186 -3.57 -12.20 -6.18
CA TYR A 186 -2.59 -13.29 -6.20
C TYR A 186 -2.03 -13.61 -7.59
N SER A 187 -2.60 -13.04 -8.64
CA SER A 187 -2.30 -13.41 -10.02
C SER A 187 -0.81 -13.33 -10.36
N GLY A 188 -0.09 -12.36 -9.78
CA GLY A 188 1.34 -12.20 -9.98
C GLY A 188 2.15 -13.42 -9.48
N TYR A 189 1.89 -13.88 -8.26
CA TYR A 189 2.54 -15.07 -7.70
C TYR A 189 2.14 -16.34 -8.44
N ASN A 190 0.85 -16.50 -8.70
CA ASN A 190 0.32 -17.68 -9.39
C ASN A 190 0.98 -17.82 -10.77
N SER A 191 1.02 -16.74 -11.55
CA SER A 191 1.62 -16.73 -12.87
C SER A 191 3.13 -17.04 -12.85
N LEU A 192 3.87 -16.53 -11.85
CA LEU A 192 5.29 -16.86 -11.71
C LEU A 192 5.51 -18.35 -11.42
N TRP A 193 4.72 -18.92 -10.52
CA TRP A 193 4.88 -20.34 -10.16
C TRP A 193 4.43 -21.28 -11.27
N GLU A 194 3.34 -20.96 -11.98
CA GLU A 194 2.91 -21.69 -13.18
C GLU A 194 3.96 -21.64 -14.30
N ALA A 195 4.64 -20.50 -14.45
CA ALA A 195 5.76 -20.35 -15.37
C ALA A 195 7.06 -21.03 -14.86
N GLY A 196 7.02 -21.74 -13.73
CA GLY A 196 8.18 -22.40 -13.14
C GLY A 196 9.25 -21.46 -12.60
N LYS A 197 8.92 -20.16 -12.40
CA LYS A 197 9.86 -19.15 -11.90
C LYS A 197 9.91 -19.16 -10.39
N ASN A 198 11.06 -19.48 -9.83
CA ASN A 198 11.33 -19.41 -8.40
C ASN A 198 12.39 -18.34 -8.14
N TYR A 199 11.98 -17.21 -7.60
CA TYR A 199 12.90 -16.13 -7.26
C TYR A 199 13.47 -16.33 -5.86
N ASN A 200 14.70 -15.87 -5.66
CA ASN A 200 15.28 -15.81 -4.33
C ASN A 200 14.61 -14.69 -3.51
N LEU A 201 14.75 -14.76 -2.19
CA LEU A 201 14.09 -13.83 -1.27
C LEU A 201 14.50 -12.36 -1.51
N GLU A 202 15.79 -12.11 -1.80
CA GLU A 202 16.27 -10.73 -2.02
C GLU A 202 15.58 -10.09 -3.24
N LYS A 203 15.35 -10.87 -4.30
CA LYS A 203 14.62 -10.39 -5.47
C LYS A 203 13.14 -10.13 -5.17
N LEU A 204 12.51 -10.97 -4.34
CA LEU A 204 11.12 -10.77 -3.92
C LEU A 204 10.95 -9.54 -3.04
N LEU A 205 11.94 -9.23 -2.19
CA LEU A 205 11.91 -8.08 -1.30
C LEU A 205 12.23 -6.75 -2.00
N ASN A 206 13.17 -6.77 -2.94
CA ASN A 206 13.71 -5.54 -3.55
C ASN A 206 13.16 -5.28 -4.97
N GLY A 207 12.39 -6.21 -5.53
CA GLY A 207 11.98 -6.13 -6.92
C GLY A 207 13.11 -6.45 -7.91
N SER A 208 12.90 -6.11 -9.17
CA SER A 208 13.88 -6.28 -10.24
C SER A 208 13.62 -5.28 -11.36
N LEU A 209 14.66 -4.67 -11.90
CA LEU A 209 14.56 -3.83 -13.10
C LEU A 209 14.45 -4.65 -14.39
N LYS A 210 14.75 -5.95 -14.33
CA LYS A 210 14.78 -6.85 -15.48
C LYS A 210 13.55 -7.74 -15.60
N ASP A 211 13.04 -8.19 -14.45
CA ASP A 211 11.98 -9.19 -14.40
C ASP A 211 10.81 -8.69 -13.56
N TYR A 212 9.61 -9.07 -13.95
CA TYR A 212 8.43 -8.82 -13.13
C TYR A 212 8.55 -9.53 -11.78
N VAL A 213 8.29 -8.80 -10.71
CA VAL A 213 8.19 -9.30 -9.34
C VAL A 213 6.89 -8.76 -8.74
N PRO A 214 6.04 -9.61 -8.13
CA PRO A 214 4.87 -9.13 -7.39
C PRO A 214 5.27 -8.12 -6.33
N ASN A 215 4.41 -7.16 -6.06
CA ASN A 215 4.74 -6.06 -5.17
C ASN A 215 4.75 -6.47 -3.67
N HIS A 216 5.18 -5.56 -2.83
CA HIS A 216 5.31 -5.78 -1.39
C HIS A 216 3.96 -5.94 -0.64
N TYR A 217 2.83 -5.49 -1.19
CA TYR A 217 1.50 -5.74 -0.64
C TYR A 217 1.14 -7.22 -0.65
N GLN A 218 1.35 -7.87 -1.80
CA GLN A 218 1.07 -9.29 -1.98
C GLN A 218 2.01 -10.14 -1.12
N LEU A 219 3.31 -9.87 -1.18
CA LEU A 219 4.30 -10.53 -0.32
C LEU A 219 3.95 -10.38 1.16
N GLY A 220 3.68 -9.14 1.56
CA GLY A 220 3.39 -8.79 2.93
C GLY A 220 2.16 -9.49 3.46
N TYR A 221 1.07 -9.48 2.70
CA TYR A 221 -0.15 -10.18 3.10
C TYR A 221 0.07 -11.69 3.29
N LEU A 222 0.73 -12.34 2.34
CA LEU A 222 0.99 -13.79 2.42
C LEU A 222 1.79 -14.14 3.68
N VAL A 223 2.83 -13.37 3.96
CA VAL A 223 3.70 -13.58 5.12
C VAL A 223 2.98 -13.24 6.43
N THR A 224 2.25 -12.14 6.47
CA THR A 224 1.51 -11.70 7.66
C THR A 224 0.40 -12.68 8.01
N ASN A 225 -0.38 -13.10 7.01
CA ASN A 225 -1.44 -14.09 7.19
C ASN A 225 -0.89 -15.45 7.67
N TYR A 226 0.24 -15.90 7.10
CA TYR A 226 0.91 -17.11 7.57
C TYR A 226 1.33 -17.02 9.04
N GLY A 227 1.90 -15.88 9.45
CA GLY A 227 2.28 -15.64 10.83
C GLY A 227 1.10 -15.75 11.80
N TYR A 228 -0.01 -15.08 11.48
CA TYR A 228 -1.24 -15.18 12.27
C TYR A 228 -1.83 -16.59 12.30
N LYS A 229 -1.88 -17.26 11.15
CA LYS A 229 -2.44 -18.62 11.02
C LYS A 229 -1.63 -19.64 11.81
N LYS A 230 -0.30 -19.58 11.74
CA LYS A 230 0.58 -20.60 12.30
C LYS A 230 0.98 -20.37 13.75
N TYR A 231 1.14 -19.11 14.16
CA TYR A 231 1.69 -18.76 15.47
C TYR A 231 0.70 -18.00 16.37
N GLY A 232 -0.53 -17.77 15.89
CA GLY A 232 -1.60 -17.12 16.63
C GLY A 232 -1.59 -15.59 16.55
N THR A 233 -2.65 -14.98 17.08
CA THR A 233 -2.94 -13.55 16.96
C THR A 233 -1.93 -12.63 17.64
N GLY A 234 -1.25 -13.09 18.69
CA GLY A 234 -0.22 -12.31 19.40
C GLY A 234 1.19 -12.40 18.79
N PHE A 235 1.38 -13.15 17.71
CA PHE A 235 2.71 -13.35 17.13
C PHE A 235 3.32 -12.04 16.65
N TRP A 236 2.60 -11.30 15.83
CA TRP A 236 3.11 -10.05 15.25
C TRP A 236 3.27 -8.93 16.27
N GLN A 237 2.42 -8.89 17.30
CA GLN A 237 2.61 -7.98 18.43
C GLN A 237 3.98 -8.18 19.08
N LYS A 238 4.34 -9.43 19.40
CA LYS A 238 5.64 -9.76 19.99
C LYS A 238 6.80 -9.39 19.06
N VAL A 239 6.69 -9.74 17.77
CA VAL A 239 7.72 -9.45 16.77
C VAL A 239 7.93 -7.94 16.61
N THR A 240 6.87 -7.17 16.47
CA THR A 240 6.96 -5.71 16.25
C THR A 240 7.42 -4.99 17.51
N THR A 241 6.96 -5.40 18.70
CA THR A 241 7.42 -4.83 19.97
C THR A 241 8.92 -5.00 20.15
N ASP A 242 9.45 -6.20 19.93
CA ASP A 242 10.91 -6.44 20.03
C ASP A 242 11.70 -5.71 18.94
N ALA A 243 11.15 -5.64 17.73
CA ALA A 243 11.79 -4.95 16.63
C ALA A 243 11.92 -3.44 16.91
N THR A 244 10.82 -2.78 17.28
CA THR A 244 10.81 -1.33 17.54
C THR A 244 11.52 -0.94 18.83
N ALA A 245 11.64 -1.88 19.77
CA ALA A 245 12.52 -1.73 20.92
C ALA A 245 14.01 -1.90 20.57
N PHE A 246 14.36 -2.25 19.32
CA PHE A 246 15.73 -2.55 18.84
C PHE A 246 16.39 -3.69 19.63
N LYS A 247 15.61 -4.68 20.09
CA LYS A 247 16.19 -5.83 20.78
C LYS A 247 17.13 -6.59 19.85
N GLY A 248 18.42 -6.56 20.19
CA GLY A 248 19.48 -7.18 19.40
C GLY A 248 20.11 -6.26 18.36
N LEU A 249 19.88 -4.94 18.40
CA LEU A 249 20.48 -3.85 17.61
C LEU A 249 20.40 -4.04 16.08
N LEU A 250 21.14 -5.00 15.53
CA LEU A 250 21.17 -5.24 14.08
C LEU A 250 20.05 -6.19 13.65
N TYR A 251 19.28 -5.78 12.63
CA TYR A 251 18.17 -6.56 12.05
C TYR A 251 17.14 -7.03 13.11
N PRO A 252 16.61 -6.14 13.97
CA PRO A 252 15.80 -6.54 15.12
C PRO A 252 14.54 -7.31 14.68
N PHE A 253 13.90 -6.95 13.57
CA PHE A 253 12.73 -7.64 13.04
C PHE A 253 13.03 -9.10 12.64
N ARG A 254 14.15 -9.33 11.97
CA ARG A 254 14.57 -10.68 11.57
C ARG A 254 14.88 -11.55 12.80
N LYS A 255 15.50 -10.95 13.84
CA LYS A 255 15.78 -11.65 15.12
C LYS A 255 14.49 -11.99 15.86
N ALA A 256 13.55 -11.04 15.94
CA ALA A 256 12.26 -11.26 16.59
C ALA A 256 11.47 -12.39 15.91
N ILE A 257 11.39 -12.41 14.56
CA ILE A 257 10.80 -13.55 13.84
C ILE A 257 11.45 -14.87 14.27
N ARG A 258 12.77 -14.95 14.30
CA ARG A 258 13.48 -16.17 14.71
C ARG A 258 13.14 -16.57 16.14
N ASN A 259 13.12 -15.61 17.07
CA ASN A 259 12.84 -15.86 18.48
C ASN A 259 11.44 -16.43 18.72
N TYR A 260 10.43 -15.90 18.03
CA TYR A 260 9.03 -16.28 18.27
C TYR A 260 8.52 -17.40 17.34
N SER A 261 9.16 -17.62 16.20
CA SER A 261 8.78 -18.71 15.28
C SER A 261 9.69 -19.93 15.37
N GLY A 262 10.88 -19.83 15.97
CA GLY A 262 11.92 -20.85 15.91
C GLY A 262 12.53 -21.02 14.51
N ARG A 263 12.21 -20.14 13.55
CA ARG A 263 12.66 -20.25 12.15
C ARG A 263 13.61 -19.12 11.78
N PRO A 264 14.73 -19.36 11.11
CA PRO A 264 15.51 -18.30 10.46
C PRO A 264 14.63 -17.49 9.51
N TYR A 265 14.83 -16.17 9.45
CA TYR A 265 14.00 -15.25 8.67
C TYR A 265 13.75 -15.70 7.23
N LYS A 266 14.81 -16.08 6.49
CA LYS A 266 14.68 -16.57 5.12
C LYS A 266 13.78 -17.81 5.03
N LYS A 267 13.92 -18.73 5.97
CA LYS A 267 13.13 -19.97 6.02
C LYS A 267 11.66 -19.66 6.33
N PHE A 268 11.40 -18.76 7.29
CA PHE A 268 10.05 -18.29 7.61
C PHE A 268 9.34 -17.70 6.39
N MET A 269 10.00 -16.80 5.67
CA MET A 269 9.45 -16.15 4.45
C MET A 269 9.12 -17.18 3.36
N LEU A 270 10.01 -18.13 3.12
CA LEU A 270 9.80 -19.17 2.10
C LEU A 270 8.73 -20.19 2.52
N GLU A 271 8.62 -20.53 3.80
CA GLU A 271 7.54 -21.36 4.33
C GLU A 271 6.18 -20.67 4.13
N ALA A 272 6.08 -19.35 4.37
CA ALA A 272 4.87 -18.60 4.16
C ALA A 272 4.41 -18.60 2.69
N LEU A 273 5.34 -18.39 1.77
CA LEU A 273 5.04 -18.45 0.33
C LEU A 273 4.64 -19.86 -0.11
N ASN A 274 5.29 -20.88 0.43
CA ASN A 274 4.98 -22.28 0.11
C ASN A 274 3.62 -22.72 0.68
N ASP A 275 3.24 -22.25 1.88
CA ASP A 275 1.91 -22.50 2.47
C ASP A 275 0.80 -22.03 1.53
N TYR A 276 0.95 -20.87 0.92
CA TYR A 276 -0.01 -20.40 -0.07
C TYR A 276 0.09 -21.16 -1.40
N LYS A 277 1.29 -21.41 -1.91
CA LYS A 277 1.52 -22.16 -3.16
C LYS A 277 0.83 -23.52 -3.17
N GLN A 278 0.84 -24.22 -2.05
CA GLN A 278 0.17 -25.52 -1.90
C GLN A 278 -1.36 -25.45 -1.96
N GLN A 279 -1.96 -24.26 -1.73
CA GLN A 279 -3.40 -24.06 -1.77
C GLN A 279 -3.90 -23.75 -3.19
N ILE A 280 -2.99 -23.45 -4.12
CA ILE A 280 -3.35 -23.13 -5.50
C ILE A 280 -3.73 -24.43 -6.21
N LYS A 281 -4.97 -24.52 -6.63
CA LYS A 281 -5.40 -25.56 -7.57
C LYS A 281 -4.80 -25.25 -8.92
N SER A 282 -3.89 -26.08 -9.42
CA SER A 282 -3.37 -25.94 -10.78
C SER A 282 -4.54 -26.03 -11.77
N SER A 283 -4.83 -24.95 -12.46
CA SER A 283 -5.66 -25.03 -13.66
C SER A 283 -4.83 -25.69 -14.75
N PRO A 284 -5.40 -26.60 -15.54
CA PRO A 284 -4.74 -27.13 -16.73
C PRO A 284 -4.68 -26.05 -17.80
N VAL A 285 -3.85 -25.05 -17.59
CA VAL A 285 -3.53 -24.05 -18.60
C VAL A 285 -2.55 -24.70 -19.57
N ALA A 286 -2.87 -24.65 -20.85
CA ALA A 286 -1.98 -25.14 -21.91
C ALA A 286 -0.57 -24.57 -21.71
N ASN A 287 0.36 -25.44 -21.33
CA ASN A 287 1.75 -25.12 -21.05
C ASN A 287 2.50 -24.70 -22.33
N LYS A 288 2.18 -23.53 -22.86
CA LYS A 288 3.11 -22.86 -23.76
C LYS A 288 4.11 -22.11 -22.89
N LYS A 289 5.30 -22.68 -22.71
CA LYS A 289 6.47 -21.92 -22.22
C LYS A 289 6.67 -20.74 -23.17
N ASN A 290 6.11 -19.61 -22.80
CA ASN A 290 6.21 -18.41 -23.60
C ASN A 290 7.34 -17.56 -23.03
N ASN A 291 8.41 -17.37 -23.81
CA ASN A 291 9.53 -16.51 -23.44
C ASN A 291 9.21 -15.01 -23.60
N THR A 292 7.94 -14.67 -23.79
CA THR A 292 7.51 -13.27 -23.89
C THR A 292 7.57 -12.60 -22.51
N PRO A 293 7.92 -11.30 -22.45
CA PRO A 293 7.82 -10.50 -21.24
C PRO A 293 6.41 -10.53 -20.68
N VAL A 294 6.30 -10.44 -19.35
CA VAL A 294 4.99 -10.26 -18.69
C VAL A 294 4.30 -9.07 -19.35
N THR A 295 3.08 -9.30 -19.79
CA THR A 295 2.29 -8.32 -20.57
C THR A 295 0.89 -8.30 -20.01
N ASN A 296 0.41 -7.10 -19.69
CA ASN A 296 -0.93 -6.86 -19.19
C ASN A 296 -1.77 -6.14 -20.26
N TYR A 297 -3.04 -6.45 -20.29
CA TYR A 297 -4.04 -5.86 -21.17
C TYR A 297 -5.14 -5.27 -20.30
N TYR A 298 -5.35 -3.96 -20.38
CA TYR A 298 -6.26 -3.24 -19.50
C TYR A 298 -7.41 -2.61 -20.30
N PHE A 299 -8.57 -2.60 -19.68
CA PHE A 299 -9.77 -1.88 -20.10
C PHE A 299 -10.19 -2.15 -21.57
N PRO A 300 -10.37 -3.41 -21.96
CA PRO A 300 -10.76 -3.72 -23.34
C PRO A 300 -12.13 -3.10 -23.66
N GLN A 301 -12.21 -2.43 -24.82
CA GLN A 301 -13.44 -1.83 -25.34
C GLN A 301 -13.67 -2.28 -26.78
N ILE A 302 -14.86 -2.79 -27.08
CA ILE A 302 -15.25 -3.16 -28.41
C ILE A 302 -15.51 -1.87 -29.21
N ILE A 303 -14.76 -1.69 -30.30
CA ILE A 303 -14.89 -0.51 -31.18
C ILE A 303 -15.62 -0.82 -32.48
N SER A 304 -15.62 -2.08 -32.89
CA SER A 304 -16.43 -2.62 -33.98
C SER A 304 -16.64 -4.12 -33.78
N LYS A 305 -17.39 -4.78 -34.70
CA LYS A 305 -17.63 -6.23 -34.64
C LYS A 305 -16.33 -7.04 -34.53
N ASP A 306 -15.27 -6.61 -35.20
CA ASP A 306 -14.01 -7.36 -35.34
C ASP A 306 -12.80 -6.61 -34.70
N SER A 307 -13.05 -5.57 -33.92
CA SER A 307 -11.97 -4.73 -33.40
C SER A 307 -12.14 -4.39 -31.93
N ILE A 308 -11.06 -4.53 -31.16
CA ILE A 308 -10.99 -4.25 -29.72
C ILE A 308 -9.87 -3.25 -29.49
N LEU A 309 -10.18 -2.17 -28.77
CA LEU A 309 -9.24 -1.18 -28.26
C LEU A 309 -8.89 -1.52 -26.80
N TYR A 310 -7.62 -1.41 -26.42
CA TYR A 310 -7.15 -1.64 -25.06
C TYR A 310 -5.84 -0.90 -24.78
N VAL A 311 -5.49 -0.78 -23.51
CA VAL A 311 -4.12 -0.41 -23.10
C VAL A 311 -3.30 -1.68 -22.92
N LYS A 312 -2.13 -1.73 -23.54
CA LYS A 312 -1.14 -2.79 -23.38
C LYS A 312 0.08 -2.26 -22.69
N GLU A 313 0.49 -2.94 -21.66
CA GLU A 313 1.70 -2.69 -20.91
C GLU A 313 2.52 -3.96 -20.84
N SER A 314 3.83 -3.86 -21.01
CA SER A 314 4.73 -4.96 -20.70
C SER A 314 5.88 -4.47 -19.85
N TYR A 315 6.52 -5.38 -19.14
CA TYR A 315 7.65 -5.05 -18.28
C TYR A 315 8.84 -4.41 -19.02
N LYS A 316 8.85 -4.48 -20.35
CA LYS A 316 9.89 -3.90 -21.22
C LYS A 316 9.40 -2.76 -22.10
N LYS A 317 8.12 -2.42 -22.06
CA LYS A 317 7.54 -1.38 -22.93
C LYS A 317 6.57 -0.51 -22.13
N ILE A 318 6.65 0.78 -22.37
CA ILE A 318 5.76 1.78 -21.76
C ILE A 318 4.31 1.53 -22.21
N PRO A 319 3.32 1.75 -21.35
CA PRO A 319 1.90 1.61 -21.68
C PRO A 319 1.52 2.38 -22.94
N ALA A 320 0.72 1.76 -23.80
CA ALA A 320 0.22 2.38 -25.02
C ALA A 320 -1.17 1.85 -25.39
N PHE A 321 -1.91 2.65 -26.16
CA PHE A 321 -3.18 2.23 -26.76
C PHE A 321 -2.92 1.36 -27.99
N TYR A 322 -3.62 0.24 -28.06
CA TYR A 322 -3.57 -0.71 -29.17
C TYR A 322 -4.99 -1.04 -29.64
N VAL A 323 -5.10 -1.25 -30.93
CA VAL A 323 -6.25 -1.90 -31.53
C VAL A 323 -5.83 -3.27 -32.03
N ARG A 324 -6.65 -4.27 -31.76
CA ARG A 324 -6.55 -5.59 -32.37
C ARG A 324 -7.77 -5.82 -33.27
N ASP A 325 -7.52 -6.15 -34.51
CA ASP A 325 -8.50 -6.47 -35.52
C ASP A 325 -8.12 -7.75 -36.29
N LYS A 326 -8.83 -8.05 -37.40
CA LYS A 326 -8.54 -9.21 -38.27
C LYS A 326 -7.15 -9.16 -38.94
N HIS A 327 -6.52 -8.00 -39.03
CA HIS A 327 -5.18 -7.80 -39.60
C HIS A 327 -4.06 -7.88 -38.57
N GLY A 328 -4.40 -7.95 -37.28
CA GLY A 328 -3.44 -8.08 -36.20
C GLY A 328 -3.54 -7.01 -35.11
N GLU A 329 -2.44 -6.77 -34.42
CA GLU A 329 -2.34 -5.81 -33.32
C GLU A 329 -1.56 -4.58 -33.76
N HIS A 330 -2.18 -3.40 -33.64
CA HIS A 330 -1.61 -2.12 -34.08
C HIS A 330 -1.52 -1.16 -32.90
N LYS A 331 -0.32 -0.56 -32.67
CA LYS A 331 -0.14 0.52 -31.71
C LYS A 331 -0.72 1.81 -32.28
N ILE A 332 -1.63 2.45 -31.55
CA ILE A 332 -2.21 3.73 -31.94
C ILE A 332 -1.37 4.88 -31.40
N LYS A 333 -1.15 4.92 -30.08
CA LYS A 333 -0.49 6.04 -29.41
C LYS A 333 0.14 5.59 -28.10
N GLN A 334 1.31 6.17 -27.80
CA GLN A 334 1.91 6.08 -26.48
C GLN A 334 0.99 6.72 -25.46
N ARG A 335 0.74 6.03 -24.34
CA ARG A 335 0.03 6.61 -23.22
C ARG A 335 0.99 7.46 -22.39
N ASN A 336 0.59 8.68 -22.07
CA ASN A 336 1.34 9.53 -21.14
C ASN A 336 1.14 9.04 -19.70
N ILE A 337 2.04 9.43 -18.82
CA ILE A 337 1.86 9.23 -17.37
C ILE A 337 0.55 9.91 -16.96
N SER A 338 -0.28 9.17 -16.23
CA SER A 338 -1.61 9.61 -15.80
C SER A 338 -1.82 9.25 -14.34
N SER A 339 -2.63 10.03 -13.64
CA SER A 339 -3.11 9.70 -12.30
C SER A 339 -4.10 8.54 -12.31
N GLU A 340 -4.75 8.32 -13.44
CA GLU A 340 -5.80 7.33 -13.61
C GLU A 340 -5.48 6.39 -14.75
N ASP A 341 -5.71 5.10 -14.54
CA ASP A 341 -5.45 4.09 -15.57
C ASP A 341 -6.60 3.94 -16.56
N TRP A 342 -7.76 4.43 -16.22
CA TRP A 342 -8.96 4.36 -17.04
C TRP A 342 -8.89 5.22 -18.29
N PHE A 343 -9.58 4.80 -19.33
CA PHE A 343 -9.90 5.60 -20.51
C PHE A 343 -11.32 5.27 -21.01
N SER A 344 -11.89 6.16 -21.79
CA SER A 344 -13.18 5.95 -22.45
C SER A 344 -13.03 6.12 -23.95
N TYR A 345 -13.78 5.32 -24.73
CA TYR A 345 -13.85 5.41 -26.17
C TYR A 345 -15.28 5.64 -26.62
N ARG A 346 -15.48 6.60 -27.49
CA ARG A 346 -16.76 6.85 -28.15
C ARG A 346 -16.55 7.53 -29.52
N ASN A 347 -17.21 7.02 -30.56
CA ASN A 347 -17.23 7.63 -31.90
C ASN A 347 -15.84 8.01 -32.44
N GLY A 348 -14.88 7.10 -32.37
CA GLY A 348 -13.52 7.33 -32.86
C GLY A 348 -12.61 8.15 -31.93
N LEU A 349 -13.13 8.63 -30.81
CA LEU A 349 -12.37 9.44 -29.84
C LEU A 349 -12.01 8.63 -28.61
N ILE A 350 -10.75 8.81 -28.14
CA ILE A 350 -10.26 8.26 -26.87
C ILE A 350 -10.10 9.43 -25.89
N ALA A 351 -10.85 9.42 -24.79
CA ALA A 351 -10.69 10.34 -23.68
C ALA A 351 -9.91 9.67 -22.55
N TYR A 352 -8.85 10.31 -22.06
CA TYR A 352 -8.03 9.84 -20.96
C TYR A 352 -7.34 11.00 -20.24
N THR A 353 -6.96 10.78 -18.97
CA THR A 353 -6.20 11.77 -18.19
C THR A 353 -4.70 11.66 -18.52
N ALA A 354 -3.99 12.78 -18.47
CA ALA A 354 -2.54 12.82 -18.63
C ALA A 354 -1.93 13.97 -17.82
N TYR A 355 -0.78 13.71 -17.21
CA TYR A 355 0.03 14.78 -16.63
C TYR A 355 0.70 15.58 -17.74
N LYS A 356 0.58 16.89 -17.66
CA LYS A 356 1.37 17.82 -18.48
C LYS A 356 2.33 18.54 -17.54
N PRO A 357 3.66 18.50 -17.80
CA PRO A 357 4.60 19.33 -17.09
C PRO A 357 4.19 20.81 -17.24
N ASN A 358 4.10 21.53 -16.15
CA ASN A 358 3.89 22.98 -16.20
C ASN A 358 5.29 23.60 -16.28
N ALA A 359 5.57 24.31 -17.36
CA ALA A 359 6.83 25.02 -17.56
C ALA A 359 6.82 26.36 -16.77
N ARG A 360 6.69 26.27 -15.43
CA ARG A 360 6.89 27.41 -14.54
C ARG A 360 7.97 27.09 -13.54
#